data_e20ce3a72a691582eab83953fcfbce8f
#
_entry.id   e20ce3a72a691582eab83953fcfbce8f
#
_cell.length_a   1.000
_cell.length_b   1.000
_cell.length_c   1.000
_cell.angle_alpha   90.00
_cell.angle_beta   90.00
_cell.angle_gamma   90.00
#
_symmetry.space_group_name_H-M   'P 1'
#
loop_
_entity.id
_entity.type
_entity.pdbx_description
1 polymer ?
#
loop_
_entity_poly.entity_id
_entity_poly.type
_entity_poly.pdbx_seq_one_letter_code
_entity_poly.pdbx_strand_id
1 'polypeptide(L)'
;AAIIPWNSQMLLTAVKLAPDLAMGNTVVIKASELAPVTLLEFAKLIEKTGIPKGVINIITGLGEPCGKALTTHSLVEKIAFTGGPETAKHIVKNSAENLSQVSLELGGKSPVVVFDDAEQENALNGITAGIFGASGQSCIAGSRLYLQSKIYDEFLKKLINKAEKIKLGGPMEKDTQMGPLNSFKQLENIEKNIKVTIEQGGKVKCGGKRSSVSNKGYYFPATIIECENHNLPVAENELFGPILSVMKFEKEEEVIDKMNDNKYGLSSGVYTSNFARGLRVSKAIRAGMVFINTYRLISP
;
A
#
# COMPACT_ATOMS: atom_id res chain seq x y z
N ALA A 1 23.00 -2.10 0.93
CA ALA A 1 22.11 -1.95 2.09
C ALA A 1 20.65 -2.10 1.67
N ALA A 2 19.85 -2.75 2.48
CA ALA A 2 18.40 -2.85 2.28
C ALA A 2 17.66 -2.27 3.50
N ILE A 3 16.72 -1.36 3.28
CA ILE A 3 15.91 -0.77 4.35
C ILE A 3 14.46 -1.19 4.14
N ILE A 4 13.92 -1.93 5.11
CA ILE A 4 12.64 -2.63 5.03
C ILE A 4 11.61 -1.92 5.92
N PRO A 5 10.40 -1.62 5.42
CA PRO A 5 9.33 -1.04 6.21
C PRO A 5 8.67 -2.07 7.13
N TRP A 6 7.75 -1.62 7.96
CA TRP A 6 7.03 -2.48 8.91
C TRP A 6 5.92 -3.34 8.29
N ASN A 7 5.46 -3.03 7.08
CA ASN A 7 4.46 -3.85 6.37
C ASN A 7 5.13 -4.85 5.44
N SER A 8 4.57 -6.06 5.31
CA SER A 8 5.03 -7.12 4.39
C SER A 8 6.54 -7.42 4.47
N GLN A 9 7.13 -7.41 5.68
CA GLN A 9 8.58 -7.47 5.90
C GLN A 9 9.26 -8.64 5.18
N MET A 10 8.68 -9.85 5.27
CA MET A 10 9.28 -11.04 4.66
C MET A 10 9.29 -10.96 3.14
N LEU A 11 8.17 -10.55 2.52
CA LEU A 11 8.11 -10.37 1.06
C LEU A 11 9.12 -9.32 0.59
N LEU A 12 9.11 -8.13 1.25
CA LEU A 12 9.98 -7.01 0.86
C LEU A 12 11.47 -7.29 1.13
N THR A 13 11.76 -8.15 2.10
CA THR A 13 13.11 -8.67 2.30
C THR A 13 13.49 -9.64 1.19
N ALA A 14 12.64 -10.59 0.87
CA ALA A 14 12.93 -11.61 -0.14
C ALA A 14 13.21 -11.01 -1.52
N VAL A 15 12.36 -10.06 -1.97
CA VAL A 15 12.53 -9.42 -3.29
C VAL A 15 13.77 -8.53 -3.41
N LYS A 16 14.38 -8.11 -2.29
CA LYS A 16 15.66 -7.40 -2.28
C LYS A 16 16.83 -8.34 -2.09
N LEU A 17 16.71 -9.26 -1.14
CA LEU A 17 17.79 -10.17 -0.74
C LEU A 17 18.11 -11.21 -1.82
N ALA A 18 17.09 -11.82 -2.44
CA ALA A 18 17.31 -12.91 -3.37
C ALA A 18 18.15 -12.50 -4.61
N PRO A 19 17.84 -11.40 -5.32
CA PRO A 19 18.69 -10.96 -6.43
C PRO A 19 20.09 -10.52 -5.98
N ASP A 20 20.22 -9.88 -4.80
CA ASP A 20 21.52 -9.48 -4.28
C ASP A 20 22.43 -10.71 -4.03
N LEU A 21 21.91 -11.75 -3.40
CA LEU A 21 22.65 -12.99 -3.16
C LEU A 21 22.96 -13.74 -4.45
N ALA A 22 22.03 -13.79 -5.40
CA ALA A 22 22.24 -14.44 -6.69
C ALA A 22 23.40 -13.82 -7.47
N MET A 23 23.65 -12.51 -7.26
CA MET A 23 24.76 -11.78 -7.88
C MET A 23 26.05 -11.76 -7.02
N GLY A 24 26.08 -12.52 -5.90
CA GLY A 24 27.26 -12.64 -5.06
C GLY A 24 27.50 -11.45 -4.11
N ASN A 25 26.50 -10.62 -3.87
CA ASN A 25 26.63 -9.47 -2.98
C ASN A 25 26.46 -9.86 -1.50
N THR A 26 27.02 -9.04 -0.62
CA THR A 26 26.73 -9.06 0.81
C THR A 26 25.71 -7.98 1.14
N VAL A 27 24.83 -8.22 2.12
CA VAL A 27 23.70 -7.35 2.42
C VAL A 27 23.62 -7.01 3.91
N VAL A 28 23.47 -5.73 4.23
CA VAL A 28 23.03 -5.26 5.55
C VAL A 28 21.58 -4.83 5.44
N ILE A 29 20.69 -5.50 6.17
CA ILE A 29 19.26 -5.26 6.19
C ILE A 29 18.90 -4.50 7.46
N LYS A 30 18.41 -3.26 7.33
CA LYS A 30 17.80 -2.55 8.46
C LYS A 30 16.32 -2.88 8.53
N ALA A 31 15.92 -3.62 9.56
CA ALA A 31 14.51 -3.84 9.89
C ALA A 31 13.85 -2.55 10.38
N SER A 32 12.52 -2.44 10.18
CA SER A 32 11.76 -1.35 10.80
C SER A 32 11.73 -1.51 12.32
N GLU A 33 11.89 -0.40 13.02
CA GLU A 33 11.76 -0.33 14.49
C GLU A 33 10.35 -0.67 14.98
N LEU A 34 9.33 -0.50 14.12
CA LEU A 34 7.93 -0.79 14.46
C LEU A 34 7.58 -2.28 14.36
N ALA A 35 8.36 -3.08 13.64
CA ALA A 35 8.08 -4.52 13.46
C ALA A 35 9.38 -5.32 13.14
N PRO A 36 10.39 -5.35 14.03
CA PRO A 36 11.67 -5.99 13.73
C PRO A 36 11.66 -7.51 13.93
N VAL A 37 10.76 -8.04 14.76
CA VAL A 37 10.85 -9.42 15.31
C VAL A 37 10.87 -10.47 14.22
N THR A 38 10.04 -10.35 13.18
CA THR A 38 9.98 -11.32 12.08
C THR A 38 11.33 -11.46 11.37
N LEU A 39 12.03 -10.34 11.14
CA LEU A 39 13.34 -10.37 10.48
C LEU A 39 14.44 -10.89 11.43
N LEU A 40 14.34 -10.64 12.73
CA LEU A 40 15.28 -11.24 13.72
C LEU A 40 15.09 -12.75 13.81
N GLU A 41 13.87 -13.26 13.77
CA GLU A 41 13.63 -14.71 13.68
C GLU A 41 14.14 -15.30 12.35
N PHE A 42 13.98 -14.56 11.26
CA PHE A 42 14.53 -14.95 9.97
C PHE A 42 16.07 -15.05 10.00
N ALA A 43 16.76 -14.14 10.70
CA ALA A 43 18.22 -14.22 10.91
C ALA A 43 18.66 -15.55 11.54
N LYS A 44 17.91 -16.04 12.55
CA LYS A 44 18.18 -17.35 13.18
C LYS A 44 18.00 -18.54 12.21
N LEU A 45 17.11 -18.40 11.22
CA LEU A 45 16.95 -19.42 10.18
C LEU A 45 18.12 -19.38 9.18
N ILE A 46 18.60 -18.20 8.82
CA ILE A 46 19.75 -18.01 7.93
C ILE A 46 20.99 -18.71 8.50
N GLU A 47 21.25 -18.64 9.79
CA GLU A 47 22.39 -19.32 10.45
C GLU A 47 22.40 -20.83 10.21
N LYS A 48 21.24 -21.44 9.92
CA LYS A 48 21.08 -22.88 9.68
C LYS A 48 21.26 -23.28 8.20
N THR A 49 21.42 -22.33 7.30
CA THR A 49 21.43 -22.58 5.84
C THR A 49 22.82 -22.85 5.26
N GLY A 50 23.88 -22.66 6.04
CA GLY A 50 25.27 -22.78 5.54
C GLY A 50 25.76 -21.55 4.77
N ILE A 51 24.97 -20.46 4.67
CA ILE A 51 25.43 -19.20 4.11
C ILE A 51 26.58 -18.67 4.99
N PRO A 52 27.71 -18.25 4.40
CA PRO A 52 28.87 -17.80 5.16
C PRO A 52 28.53 -16.59 6.06
N LYS A 53 29.14 -16.55 7.24
CA LYS A 53 28.96 -15.43 8.18
C LYS A 53 29.35 -14.10 7.52
N GLY A 54 28.55 -13.06 7.76
CA GLY A 54 28.77 -11.72 7.21
C GLY A 54 28.16 -11.48 5.83
N VAL A 55 27.68 -12.50 5.13
CA VAL A 55 26.98 -12.33 3.84
C VAL A 55 25.63 -11.63 4.05
N ILE A 56 24.87 -12.03 5.06
CA ILE A 56 23.59 -11.40 5.42
C ILE A 56 23.69 -10.93 6.87
N ASN A 57 23.42 -9.64 7.08
CA ASN A 57 23.42 -9.02 8.39
C ASN A 57 22.11 -8.28 8.60
N ILE A 58 21.38 -8.58 9.68
CA ILE A 58 20.12 -7.90 10.01
C ILE A 58 20.34 -7.05 11.25
N ILE A 59 20.06 -5.75 11.09
CA ILE A 59 20.22 -4.76 12.17
C ILE A 59 18.87 -4.13 12.48
N THR A 60 18.74 -3.66 13.72
CA THR A 60 17.58 -2.89 14.19
C THR A 60 18.04 -1.52 14.66
N GLY A 61 17.16 -0.53 14.60
CA GLY A 61 17.45 0.82 15.05
C GLY A 61 16.51 1.84 14.41
N LEU A 62 16.57 3.06 14.95
CA LEU A 62 15.81 4.18 14.43
C LEU A 62 16.36 4.65 13.07
N GLY A 63 15.57 5.45 12.35
CA GLY A 63 16.04 6.10 11.13
C GLY A 63 17.28 6.95 11.38
N GLU A 64 17.30 7.64 12.51
CA GLU A 64 18.46 8.38 13.02
C GLU A 64 18.79 7.85 14.43
N PRO A 65 20.01 7.38 14.74
CA PRO A 65 21.23 7.43 13.90
C PRO A 65 21.44 6.23 12.96
N CYS A 66 20.77 5.08 13.19
CA CYS A 66 21.12 3.82 12.53
C CYS A 66 20.93 3.85 10.99
N GLY A 67 19.78 4.31 10.51
CA GLY A 67 19.50 4.41 9.07
C GLY A 67 20.44 5.41 8.38
N LYS A 68 20.73 6.53 9.02
CA LYS A 68 21.67 7.52 8.49
C LYS A 68 23.08 6.93 8.39
N ALA A 69 23.60 6.34 9.45
CA ALA A 69 24.91 5.70 9.44
C ALA A 69 25.04 4.65 8.32
N LEU A 70 23.98 3.86 8.10
CA LEU A 70 23.97 2.87 7.02
C LEU A 70 23.99 3.53 5.63
N THR A 71 23.23 4.61 5.42
CA THR A 71 23.09 5.25 4.10
C THR A 71 24.24 6.18 3.74
N THR A 72 25.09 6.58 4.70
CA THR A 72 26.29 7.39 4.48
C THR A 72 27.59 6.58 4.53
N HIS A 73 27.52 5.27 4.83
CA HIS A 73 28.71 4.46 5.05
C HIS A 73 29.49 4.24 3.76
N SER A 74 30.80 4.45 3.79
CA SER A 74 31.70 4.37 2.61
C SER A 74 31.74 3.00 1.92
N LEU A 75 31.43 1.92 2.63
CA LEU A 75 31.37 0.56 2.08
C LEU A 75 29.99 0.19 1.52
N VAL A 76 28.99 1.07 1.57
CA VAL A 76 27.68 0.85 0.98
C VAL A 76 27.65 1.44 -0.43
N GLU A 77 27.62 0.58 -1.43
CA GLU A 77 27.61 0.95 -2.84
C GLU A 77 26.18 1.09 -3.38
N LYS A 78 25.22 0.37 -2.79
CA LYS A 78 23.81 0.40 -3.21
C LYS A 78 22.86 0.39 -2.01
N ILE A 79 21.81 1.21 -2.11
CA ILE A 79 20.74 1.31 -1.11
C ILE A 79 19.43 0.93 -1.78
N ALA A 80 18.81 -0.15 -1.34
CA ALA A 80 17.46 -0.55 -1.74
C ALA A 80 16.48 -0.17 -0.61
N PHE A 81 15.68 0.85 -0.83
CA PHE A 81 14.73 1.37 0.15
C PHE A 81 13.29 1.11 -0.26
N THR A 82 12.46 0.69 0.70
CA THR A 82 11.00 0.72 0.59
C THR A 82 10.43 1.48 1.78
N GLY A 83 9.59 2.48 1.52
CA GLY A 83 8.96 3.28 2.57
C GLY A 83 8.35 4.58 2.09
N GLY A 84 8.16 5.53 3.00
CA GLY A 84 7.54 6.82 2.69
C GLY A 84 8.46 7.79 1.92
N PRO A 85 7.88 8.70 1.11
CA PRO A 85 8.62 9.64 0.27
C PRO A 85 9.50 10.60 1.07
N GLU A 86 9.09 11.00 2.26
CA GLU A 86 9.89 11.92 3.08
C GLU A 86 11.20 11.25 3.55
N THR A 87 11.14 9.99 3.96
CA THR A 87 12.37 9.23 4.30
C THR A 87 13.23 9.01 3.06
N ALA A 88 12.63 8.76 1.90
CA ALA A 88 13.35 8.61 0.64
C ALA A 88 14.20 9.86 0.30
N LYS A 89 13.66 11.07 0.50
CA LYS A 89 14.39 12.32 0.30
C LYS A 89 15.66 12.40 1.17
N HIS A 90 15.56 11.97 2.44
CA HIS A 90 16.73 11.89 3.32
C HIS A 90 17.76 10.87 2.82
N ILE A 91 17.31 9.71 2.34
CA ILE A 91 18.20 8.66 1.82
C ILE A 91 18.94 9.14 0.57
N VAL A 92 18.24 9.77 -0.39
CA VAL A 92 18.86 10.35 -1.59
C VAL A 92 19.88 11.43 -1.20
N LYS A 93 19.55 12.29 -0.24
CA LYS A 93 20.49 13.28 0.27
C LYS A 93 21.73 12.65 0.91
N ASN A 94 21.56 11.63 1.73
CA ASN A 94 22.64 10.92 2.39
C ASN A 94 23.55 10.19 1.40
N SER A 95 22.96 9.58 0.35
CA SER A 95 23.72 8.83 -0.66
C SER A 95 24.69 9.70 -1.47
N ALA A 96 24.52 11.01 -1.45
CA ALA A 96 25.47 11.92 -2.06
C ALA A 96 26.85 11.93 -1.37
N GLU A 97 26.93 11.56 -0.09
CA GLU A 97 28.19 11.53 0.67
C GLU A 97 29.12 10.41 0.22
N ASN A 98 28.56 9.27 -0.22
CA ASN A 98 29.31 8.08 -0.63
C ASN A 98 29.05 7.66 -2.10
N LEU A 99 28.25 8.45 -2.84
CA LEU A 99 27.84 8.18 -4.22
C LEU A 99 27.13 6.83 -4.43
N SER A 100 26.46 6.31 -3.39
CA SER A 100 25.70 5.07 -3.46
C SER A 100 24.57 5.16 -4.48
N GLN A 101 24.36 4.12 -5.26
CA GLN A 101 23.17 3.97 -6.10
C GLN A 101 21.94 3.75 -5.22
N VAL A 102 20.82 4.41 -5.51
CA VAL A 102 19.60 4.31 -4.74
C VAL A 102 18.47 3.75 -5.59
N SER A 103 17.83 2.66 -5.11
CA SER A 103 16.59 2.11 -5.64
C SER A 103 15.46 2.38 -4.65
N LEU A 104 14.39 3.02 -5.09
CA LEU A 104 13.30 3.49 -4.25
C LEU A 104 11.99 2.83 -4.64
N GLU A 105 11.36 2.16 -3.68
CA GLU A 105 9.98 1.69 -3.74
C GLU A 105 9.16 2.51 -2.75
N LEU A 106 8.27 3.35 -3.26
CA LEU A 106 7.57 4.34 -2.46
C LEU A 106 6.06 4.08 -2.40
N GLY A 107 5.35 4.97 -1.72
CA GLY A 107 3.91 4.91 -1.56
C GLY A 107 3.12 5.05 -2.84
N GLY A 108 1.82 4.79 -2.75
CA GLY A 108 0.88 4.90 -3.84
C GLY A 108 -0.48 5.44 -3.41
N LYS A 109 -1.22 5.95 -4.38
CA LYS A 109 -2.65 6.27 -4.25
C LYS A 109 -3.38 5.66 -5.43
N SER A 110 -3.31 4.33 -5.49
CA SER A 110 -3.63 3.54 -6.66
C SER A 110 -5.09 3.66 -7.06
N PRO A 111 -5.38 4.10 -8.30
CA PRO A 111 -6.73 4.15 -8.83
C PRO A 111 -7.19 2.78 -9.32
N VAL A 112 -8.46 2.48 -9.11
CA VAL A 112 -9.15 1.32 -9.69
C VAL A 112 -10.38 1.83 -10.42
N VAL A 113 -10.55 1.43 -11.68
CA VAL A 113 -11.72 1.80 -12.49
C VAL A 113 -12.56 0.57 -12.82
N VAL A 114 -13.89 0.72 -12.71
CA VAL A 114 -14.86 -0.31 -13.09
C VAL A 114 -15.81 0.26 -14.12
N PHE A 115 -15.77 -0.30 -15.33
CA PHE A 115 -16.68 0.02 -16.40
C PHE A 115 -17.99 -0.76 -16.28
N ASP A 116 -19.03 -0.29 -16.95
CA ASP A 116 -20.38 -0.87 -16.89
C ASP A 116 -20.50 -2.29 -17.44
N ASP A 117 -19.52 -2.69 -18.26
CA ASP A 117 -19.43 -4.04 -18.84
C ASP A 117 -18.55 -5.02 -18.02
N ALA A 118 -18.01 -4.58 -16.89
CA ALA A 118 -17.18 -5.44 -16.04
C ALA A 118 -17.96 -6.59 -15.42
N GLU A 119 -17.28 -7.72 -15.19
CA GLU A 119 -17.82 -8.78 -14.34
C GLU A 119 -17.81 -8.27 -12.87
N GLN A 120 -19.04 -7.98 -12.37
CA GLN A 120 -19.20 -7.21 -11.13
C GLN A 120 -18.72 -7.95 -9.88
N GLU A 121 -18.95 -9.27 -9.78
CA GLU A 121 -18.55 -10.02 -8.58
C GLU A 121 -17.04 -10.14 -8.48
N ASN A 122 -16.35 -10.36 -9.59
CA ASN A 122 -14.89 -10.34 -9.66
C ASN A 122 -14.33 -8.96 -9.27
N ALA A 123 -14.91 -7.89 -9.81
CA ALA A 123 -14.52 -6.53 -9.46
C ALA A 123 -14.73 -6.24 -7.97
N LEU A 124 -15.89 -6.61 -7.41
CA LEU A 124 -16.16 -6.46 -5.97
C LEU A 124 -15.16 -7.21 -5.10
N ASN A 125 -14.82 -8.45 -5.45
CA ASN A 125 -13.85 -9.27 -4.74
C ASN A 125 -12.46 -8.64 -4.80
N GLY A 126 -12.02 -8.27 -6.00
CA GLY A 126 -10.71 -7.66 -6.22
C GLY A 126 -10.55 -6.32 -5.51
N ILE A 127 -11.57 -5.45 -5.55
CA ILE A 127 -11.57 -4.17 -4.85
C ILE A 127 -11.53 -4.39 -3.34
N THR A 128 -12.39 -5.26 -2.81
CA THR A 128 -12.44 -5.55 -1.37
C THR A 128 -11.10 -6.07 -0.85
N ALA A 129 -10.53 -7.06 -1.52
CA ALA A 129 -9.21 -7.59 -1.18
C ALA A 129 -8.11 -6.54 -1.39
N GLY A 130 -8.22 -5.73 -2.44
CA GLY A 130 -7.25 -4.72 -2.84
C GLY A 130 -7.06 -3.61 -1.83
N ILE A 131 -8.14 -3.17 -1.18
CA ILE A 131 -8.07 -2.06 -0.21
C ILE A 131 -8.12 -2.55 1.24
N PHE A 132 -8.96 -3.52 1.60
CA PHE A 132 -9.15 -3.93 2.99
C PHE A 132 -8.19 -5.03 3.43
N GLY A 133 -7.59 -5.79 2.50
CA GLY A 133 -6.51 -6.72 2.82
C GLY A 133 -5.34 -6.03 3.52
N ALA A 134 -4.75 -6.68 4.52
CA ALA A 134 -3.71 -6.12 5.39
C ALA A 134 -4.11 -4.78 6.05
N SER A 135 -5.40 -4.59 6.33
CA SER A 135 -5.96 -3.35 6.90
C SER A 135 -5.64 -2.09 6.06
N GLY A 136 -5.56 -2.25 4.74
CA GLY A 136 -5.21 -1.18 3.81
C GLY A 136 -3.76 -0.68 3.87
N GLN A 137 -2.91 -1.35 4.64
CA GLN A 137 -1.53 -0.95 4.90
C GLN A 137 -0.58 -1.53 3.83
N SER A 138 -0.85 -1.18 2.57
CA SER A 138 -0.09 -1.62 1.41
C SER A 138 0.13 -0.45 0.43
N CYS A 139 1.35 -0.32 -0.08
CA CYS A 139 1.69 0.70 -1.07
C CYS A 139 0.88 0.55 -2.37
N ILE A 140 0.48 -0.67 -2.73
CA ILE A 140 -0.38 -0.96 -3.89
C ILE A 140 -1.86 -1.05 -3.53
N ALA A 141 -2.31 -0.57 -2.36
CA ALA A 141 -3.74 -0.58 -2.01
C ALA A 141 -4.56 0.23 -3.01
N GLY A 142 -5.61 -0.38 -3.58
CA GLY A 142 -6.53 0.28 -4.52
C GLY A 142 -7.46 1.24 -3.80
N SER A 143 -6.94 2.38 -3.37
CA SER A 143 -7.59 3.29 -2.42
C SER A 143 -8.44 4.39 -3.07
N ARG A 144 -8.41 4.52 -4.42
CA ARG A 144 -9.29 5.39 -5.20
C ARG A 144 -10.10 4.54 -6.17
N LEU A 145 -11.41 4.47 -5.98
CA LEU A 145 -12.32 3.71 -6.85
C LEU A 145 -13.11 4.65 -7.73
N TYR A 146 -13.09 4.40 -9.02
CA TYR A 146 -13.91 5.08 -10.02
C TYR A 146 -14.94 4.11 -10.58
N LEU A 147 -16.22 4.43 -10.41
CA LEU A 147 -17.34 3.62 -10.90
C LEU A 147 -18.06 4.36 -12.03
N GLN A 148 -18.28 3.67 -13.15
CA GLN A 148 -19.07 4.26 -14.22
C GLN A 148 -20.51 4.48 -13.77
N SER A 149 -21.09 5.62 -14.14
CA SER A 149 -22.37 6.11 -13.62
C SER A 149 -23.51 5.11 -13.73
N LYS A 150 -23.56 4.35 -14.80
CA LYS A 150 -24.62 3.35 -15.06
C LYS A 150 -24.67 2.23 -14.00
N ILE A 151 -23.53 1.88 -13.39
CA ILE A 151 -23.45 0.82 -12.36
C ILE A 151 -23.25 1.37 -10.95
N TYR A 152 -23.09 2.69 -10.81
CA TYR A 152 -22.60 3.32 -9.58
C TYR A 152 -23.39 2.95 -8.34
N ASP A 153 -24.71 3.18 -8.36
CA ASP A 153 -25.53 3.05 -7.15
C ASP A 153 -25.65 1.59 -6.70
N GLU A 154 -25.88 0.67 -7.65
CA GLU A 154 -25.98 -0.76 -7.35
C GLU A 154 -24.66 -1.34 -6.88
N PHE A 155 -23.57 -1.02 -7.58
CA PHE A 155 -22.23 -1.51 -7.23
C PHE A 155 -21.78 -0.98 -5.87
N LEU A 156 -21.96 0.31 -5.61
CA LEU A 156 -21.62 0.93 -4.33
C LEU A 156 -22.38 0.30 -3.17
N LYS A 157 -23.69 0.03 -3.35
CA LYS A 157 -24.49 -0.67 -2.34
C LYS A 157 -23.97 -2.06 -2.02
N LYS A 158 -23.60 -2.85 -3.05
CA LYS A 158 -22.99 -4.18 -2.88
C LYS A 158 -21.66 -4.09 -2.14
N LEU A 159 -20.82 -3.10 -2.50
CA LEU A 159 -19.51 -2.89 -1.90
C LEU A 159 -19.61 -2.50 -0.42
N ILE A 160 -20.54 -1.59 -0.06
CA ILE A 160 -20.82 -1.21 1.33
C ILE A 160 -21.22 -2.43 2.15
N ASN A 161 -22.20 -3.21 1.67
CA ASN A 161 -22.65 -4.42 2.35
C ASN A 161 -21.51 -5.44 2.56
N LYS A 162 -20.57 -5.53 1.62
CA LYS A 162 -19.41 -6.40 1.74
C LYS A 162 -18.38 -5.85 2.75
N ALA A 163 -18.14 -4.55 2.75
CA ALA A 163 -17.22 -3.88 3.67
C ALA A 163 -17.70 -3.97 5.14
N GLU A 164 -19.00 -3.77 5.39
CA GLU A 164 -19.59 -3.85 6.74
C GLU A 164 -19.54 -5.25 7.35
N LYS A 165 -19.45 -6.29 6.52
CA LYS A 165 -19.34 -7.69 6.97
C LYS A 165 -17.91 -8.09 7.33
N ILE A 166 -16.91 -7.27 7.06
CA ILE A 166 -15.51 -7.58 7.39
C ILE A 166 -15.34 -7.62 8.90
N LYS A 167 -15.00 -8.80 9.42
CA LYS A 167 -14.80 -9.02 10.85
C LYS A 167 -13.45 -8.48 11.31
N LEU A 168 -13.51 -7.46 12.17
CA LEU A 168 -12.34 -6.95 12.90
C LEU A 168 -12.04 -7.85 14.09
N GLY A 169 -10.76 -8.09 14.37
CA GLY A 169 -10.37 -8.88 15.53
C GLY A 169 -8.86 -8.95 15.75
N GLY A 170 -8.45 -9.66 16.77
CA GLY A 170 -7.05 -9.91 17.05
C GLY A 170 -6.38 -10.76 15.96
N PRO A 171 -5.09 -10.53 15.67
CA PRO A 171 -4.41 -11.22 14.56
C PRO A 171 -4.29 -12.74 14.75
N MET A 172 -4.44 -13.24 15.97
CA MET A 172 -4.41 -14.66 16.30
C MET A 172 -5.81 -15.31 16.41
N GLU A 173 -6.87 -14.52 16.28
CA GLU A 173 -8.25 -15.04 16.31
C GLU A 173 -8.60 -15.65 14.94
N LYS A 174 -9.16 -16.87 14.96
CA LYS A 174 -9.40 -17.68 13.76
C LYS A 174 -10.32 -17.00 12.73
N ASP A 175 -11.30 -16.25 13.18
CA ASP A 175 -12.32 -15.63 12.31
C ASP A 175 -11.99 -14.19 11.93
N THR A 176 -10.86 -13.65 12.35
CA THR A 176 -10.46 -12.29 12.03
C THR A 176 -10.17 -12.18 10.53
N GLN A 177 -10.80 -11.21 9.87
CA GLN A 177 -10.56 -10.88 8.47
C GLN A 177 -9.72 -9.62 8.30
N MET A 178 -9.76 -8.71 9.27
CA MET A 178 -8.96 -7.49 9.27
C MET A 178 -8.48 -7.17 10.69
N GLY A 179 -7.17 -7.00 10.84
CA GLY A 179 -6.50 -6.68 12.09
C GLY A 179 -6.39 -5.18 12.37
N PRO A 180 -5.64 -4.79 13.41
CA PRO A 180 -5.42 -3.40 13.76
C PRO A 180 -4.49 -2.68 12.78
N LEU A 181 -4.49 -1.36 12.84
CA LEU A 181 -3.44 -0.50 12.28
C LEU A 181 -2.14 -0.68 13.08
N ASN A 182 -1.03 -0.38 12.44
CA ASN A 182 0.30 -0.59 13.02
C ASN A 182 0.60 0.32 14.23
N SER A 183 0.13 1.58 14.24
CA SER A 183 0.49 2.54 15.27
C SER A 183 -0.62 3.55 15.57
N PHE A 184 -0.54 4.16 16.75
CA PHE A 184 -1.44 5.25 17.15
C PHE A 184 -1.32 6.46 16.22
N LYS A 185 -0.10 6.81 15.82
CA LYS A 185 0.15 7.90 14.86
C LYS A 185 -0.58 7.68 13.53
N GLN A 186 -0.63 6.43 13.07
CA GLN A 186 -1.34 6.06 11.85
C GLN A 186 -2.85 6.23 12.01
N LEU A 187 -3.39 5.80 13.14
CA LEU A 187 -4.80 5.97 13.49
C LEU A 187 -5.20 7.46 13.52
N GLU A 188 -4.42 8.31 14.22
CA GLU A 188 -4.67 9.76 14.29
C GLU A 188 -4.63 10.42 12.90
N ASN A 189 -3.67 10.03 12.07
CA ASN A 189 -3.56 10.54 10.70
C ASN A 189 -4.82 10.21 9.87
N ILE A 190 -5.33 9.00 9.98
CA ILE A 190 -6.57 8.59 9.29
C ILE A 190 -7.75 9.42 9.78
N GLU A 191 -7.95 9.54 11.09
CA GLU A 191 -9.05 10.30 11.67
C GLU A 191 -9.02 11.77 11.26
N LYS A 192 -7.84 12.38 11.29
CA LYS A 192 -7.64 13.77 10.85
C LYS A 192 -8.05 13.97 9.39
N ASN A 193 -7.59 13.09 8.49
CA ASN A 193 -7.91 13.21 7.07
C ASN A 193 -9.39 12.97 6.79
N ILE A 194 -10.02 12.01 7.47
CA ILE A 194 -11.47 11.77 7.35
C ILE A 194 -12.26 12.99 7.81
N LYS A 195 -11.90 13.58 8.97
CA LYS A 195 -12.56 14.77 9.50
C LYS A 195 -12.52 15.92 8.48
N VAL A 196 -11.34 16.26 7.97
CA VAL A 196 -11.18 17.32 6.98
C VAL A 196 -11.96 17.00 5.69
N THR A 197 -11.96 15.73 5.27
CA THR A 197 -12.72 15.30 4.08
C THR A 197 -14.23 15.52 4.27
N ILE A 198 -14.77 15.21 5.43
CA ILE A 198 -16.21 15.44 5.75
C ILE A 198 -16.51 16.94 5.74
N GLU A 199 -15.66 17.76 6.36
CA GLU A 199 -15.79 19.22 6.38
C GLU A 199 -15.77 19.82 4.96
N GLN A 200 -15.10 19.17 4.01
CA GLN A 200 -15.01 19.56 2.60
C GLN A 200 -16.05 18.87 1.70
N GLY A 201 -17.07 18.23 2.26
CA GLY A 201 -18.20 17.65 1.52
C GLY A 201 -18.11 16.16 1.20
N GLY A 202 -17.08 15.45 1.65
CA GLY A 202 -17.01 13.99 1.54
C GLY A 202 -18.10 13.31 2.39
N LYS A 203 -18.72 12.25 1.84
CA LYS A 203 -19.85 11.56 2.47
C LYS A 203 -19.44 10.15 2.90
N VAL A 204 -19.34 9.91 4.21
CA VAL A 204 -19.05 8.56 4.74
C VAL A 204 -20.24 7.62 4.46
N LYS A 205 -20.00 6.54 3.76
CA LYS A 205 -21.02 5.54 3.38
C LYS A 205 -21.02 4.34 4.35
N CYS A 206 -19.85 3.97 4.89
CA CYS A 206 -19.70 3.02 6.00
C CYS A 206 -18.38 3.26 6.75
N GLY A 207 -18.26 2.76 7.97
CA GLY A 207 -17.08 2.95 8.81
C GLY A 207 -16.88 4.38 9.30
N GLY A 208 -15.70 4.93 9.13
CA GLY A 208 -15.37 6.34 9.38
C GLY A 208 -15.02 6.71 10.82
N LYS A 209 -15.14 5.78 11.77
CA LYS A 209 -14.81 6.00 13.19
C LYS A 209 -14.08 4.80 13.76
N ARG A 210 -13.28 5.01 14.81
CA ARG A 210 -12.62 3.90 15.55
C ARG A 210 -13.61 2.82 15.92
N SER A 211 -13.14 1.58 15.85
CA SER A 211 -13.91 0.45 16.35
C SER A 211 -13.71 0.28 17.86
N SER A 212 -14.77 -0.10 18.55
CA SER A 212 -14.74 -0.50 19.96
C SER A 212 -14.52 -2.00 20.16
N VAL A 213 -14.11 -2.72 19.13
CA VAL A 213 -13.92 -4.19 19.17
C VAL A 213 -12.92 -4.62 20.24
N SER A 214 -11.97 -3.75 20.59
CA SER A 214 -11.04 -3.97 21.68
C SER A 214 -10.58 -2.64 22.29
N ASN A 215 -10.35 -2.63 23.61
CA ASN A 215 -9.73 -1.51 24.32
C ASN A 215 -8.21 -1.45 24.11
N LYS A 216 -7.64 -2.49 23.50
CA LYS A 216 -6.20 -2.59 23.18
C LYS A 216 -6.05 -2.72 21.68
N GLY A 217 -5.16 -1.92 21.09
CA GLY A 217 -4.90 -1.90 19.65
C GLY A 217 -5.63 -0.78 18.92
N TYR A 218 -5.22 -0.57 17.67
CA TYR A 218 -5.62 0.57 16.85
C TYR A 218 -6.59 0.13 15.75
N TYR A 219 -7.77 -0.36 16.15
CA TYR A 219 -8.76 -0.92 15.24
C TYR A 219 -9.55 0.17 14.52
N PHE A 220 -9.55 0.09 13.20
CA PHE A 220 -10.32 0.96 12.33
C PHE A 220 -11.09 0.13 11.30
N PRO A 221 -12.41 0.32 11.14
CA PRO A 221 -13.22 -0.50 10.27
C PRO A 221 -12.96 -0.17 8.79
N ALA A 222 -13.33 -1.10 7.92
CA ALA A 222 -13.42 -0.85 6.49
C ALA A 222 -14.29 0.39 6.27
N THR A 223 -13.73 1.39 5.60
CA THR A 223 -14.35 2.70 5.45
C THR A 223 -14.45 3.07 3.99
N ILE A 224 -15.65 3.47 3.57
CA ILE A 224 -15.93 3.95 2.22
C ILE A 224 -16.43 5.39 2.30
N ILE A 225 -15.80 6.28 1.55
CA ILE A 225 -16.14 7.70 1.49
C ILE A 225 -16.42 8.07 0.04
N GLU A 226 -17.63 8.51 -0.22
CA GLU A 226 -18.03 9.09 -1.51
C GLU A 226 -17.45 10.50 -1.62
N CYS A 227 -16.73 10.74 -2.71
CA CYS A 227 -16.06 12.00 -3.02
C CYS A 227 -16.59 12.56 -4.35
N GLU A 228 -16.99 13.81 -4.37
CA GLU A 228 -17.42 14.48 -5.61
C GLU A 228 -16.24 14.84 -6.51
N ASN A 229 -15.06 15.03 -5.90
CA ASN A 229 -13.81 15.31 -6.62
C ASN A 229 -12.61 14.59 -5.97
N HIS A 230 -11.51 14.54 -6.69
CA HIS A 230 -10.28 13.87 -6.28
C HIS A 230 -9.33 14.72 -5.41
N ASN A 231 -9.67 16.00 -5.15
CA ASN A 231 -8.85 16.91 -4.34
C ASN A 231 -9.13 16.79 -2.83
N LEU A 232 -10.10 15.93 -2.44
CA LEU A 232 -10.37 15.69 -1.03
C LEU A 232 -9.23 14.88 -0.39
N PRO A 233 -8.85 15.17 0.88
CA PRO A 233 -7.69 14.55 1.54
C PRO A 233 -7.65 13.03 1.47
N VAL A 234 -8.80 12.35 1.59
CA VAL A 234 -8.87 10.89 1.49
C VAL A 234 -8.68 10.36 0.07
N ALA A 235 -8.88 11.18 -0.96
CA ALA A 235 -8.66 10.82 -2.36
C ALA A 235 -7.26 11.22 -2.85
N GLU A 236 -6.65 12.25 -2.28
CA GLU A 236 -5.35 12.78 -2.66
C GLU A 236 -4.19 12.10 -1.91
N ASN A 237 -4.31 11.95 -0.58
CA ASN A 237 -3.20 11.48 0.27
C ASN A 237 -3.19 9.97 0.47
N GLU A 238 -2.00 9.37 0.51
CA GLU A 238 -1.82 7.99 0.95
C GLU A 238 -2.07 7.89 2.45
N LEU A 239 -3.22 7.32 2.84
CA LEU A 239 -3.57 7.17 4.25
C LEU A 239 -3.02 5.90 4.89
N PHE A 240 -2.63 4.93 4.11
CA PHE A 240 -2.07 3.64 4.54
C PHE A 240 -2.96 2.93 5.57
N GLY A 241 -4.24 2.84 5.25
CA GLY A 241 -5.29 2.27 6.10
C GLY A 241 -6.52 1.83 5.30
N PRO A 242 -7.54 1.24 5.94
CA PRO A 242 -8.68 0.63 5.27
C PRO A 242 -9.71 1.68 4.79
N ILE A 243 -9.25 2.66 4.03
CA ILE A 243 -10.03 3.81 3.57
C ILE A 243 -10.10 3.83 2.05
N LEU A 244 -11.30 3.71 1.52
CA LEU A 244 -11.60 3.76 0.09
C LEU A 244 -12.34 5.05 -0.24
N SER A 245 -11.78 5.86 -1.14
CA SER A 245 -12.52 6.95 -1.78
C SER A 245 -13.22 6.44 -3.03
N VAL A 246 -14.50 6.79 -3.21
CA VAL A 246 -15.31 6.36 -4.36
C VAL A 246 -15.80 7.59 -5.11
N MET A 247 -15.62 7.57 -6.42
CA MET A 247 -15.98 8.66 -7.33
C MET A 247 -16.73 8.10 -8.54
N LYS A 248 -17.63 8.92 -9.08
CA LYS A 248 -18.41 8.63 -10.27
C LYS A 248 -17.71 9.17 -11.51
N PHE A 249 -17.85 8.47 -12.65
CA PHE A 249 -17.43 8.99 -13.96
C PHE A 249 -18.43 8.60 -15.06
N GLU A 250 -18.42 9.34 -16.16
CA GLU A 250 -19.27 9.10 -17.32
C GLU A 250 -18.46 8.52 -18.50
N LYS A 251 -17.37 9.16 -18.85
CA LYS A 251 -16.61 8.86 -20.08
C LYS A 251 -15.22 8.31 -19.75
N GLU A 252 -14.73 7.47 -20.67
CA GLU A 252 -13.40 6.83 -20.56
C GLU A 252 -12.27 7.86 -20.47
N GLU A 253 -12.30 8.89 -21.31
CA GLU A 253 -11.27 9.93 -21.34
C GLU A 253 -11.24 10.71 -20.00
N GLU A 254 -12.41 11.06 -19.49
CA GLU A 254 -12.56 11.75 -18.21
C GLU A 254 -11.93 10.95 -17.04
N VAL A 255 -12.19 9.66 -16.99
CA VAL A 255 -11.68 8.85 -15.88
C VAL A 255 -10.17 8.62 -15.99
N ILE A 256 -9.61 8.51 -17.18
CA ILE A 256 -8.16 8.42 -17.39
C ILE A 256 -7.46 9.66 -16.85
N ASP A 257 -7.97 10.85 -17.15
CA ASP A 257 -7.43 12.11 -16.67
C ASP A 257 -7.49 12.17 -15.13
N LYS A 258 -8.64 11.84 -14.53
CA LYS A 258 -8.82 11.80 -13.08
C LYS A 258 -7.91 10.76 -12.39
N MET A 259 -7.70 9.60 -12.99
CA MET A 259 -6.80 8.57 -12.47
C MET A 259 -5.35 9.05 -12.47
N ASN A 260 -4.95 9.80 -13.50
CA ASN A 260 -3.60 10.31 -13.68
C ASN A 260 -3.31 11.60 -12.90
N ASP A 261 -4.34 12.33 -12.47
CA ASP A 261 -4.20 13.54 -11.67
C ASP A 261 -3.87 13.20 -10.22
N ASN A 262 -2.64 12.75 -10.02
CA ASN A 262 -2.09 12.41 -8.73
C ASN A 262 -0.56 12.33 -8.83
N LYS A 263 0.14 12.64 -7.73
CA LYS A 263 1.61 12.62 -7.64
C LYS A 263 2.22 11.22 -7.56
N TYR A 264 1.41 10.19 -7.33
CA TYR A 264 1.84 8.80 -7.26
C TYR A 264 1.70 8.10 -8.62
N GLY A 265 2.33 6.93 -8.77
CA GLY A 265 2.29 6.17 -10.01
C GLY A 265 2.70 4.70 -9.82
N LEU A 266 2.38 4.10 -8.65
CA LEU A 266 2.86 2.74 -8.35
C LEU A 266 1.99 1.67 -9.01
N SER A 267 0.68 1.68 -8.75
CA SER A 267 -0.23 0.61 -9.18
C SER A 267 -1.58 1.16 -9.62
N SER A 268 -2.31 0.37 -10.40
CA SER A 268 -3.68 0.67 -10.85
C SER A 268 -4.44 -0.61 -11.19
N GLY A 269 -5.78 -0.53 -11.25
CA GLY A 269 -6.65 -1.63 -11.68
C GLY A 269 -7.71 -1.19 -12.69
N VAL A 270 -8.01 -2.05 -13.66
CA VAL A 270 -9.03 -1.83 -14.69
C VAL A 270 -9.93 -3.04 -14.78
N TYR A 271 -11.24 -2.85 -14.60
CA TYR A 271 -12.24 -3.90 -14.76
C TYR A 271 -13.16 -3.58 -15.93
N THR A 272 -13.14 -4.43 -16.95
CA THR A 272 -13.97 -4.35 -18.16
C THR A 272 -13.98 -5.68 -18.91
N SER A 273 -15.09 -6.05 -19.54
CA SER A 273 -15.15 -7.21 -20.44
C SER A 273 -14.59 -6.90 -21.84
N ASN A 274 -14.41 -5.61 -22.17
CA ASN A 274 -13.88 -5.20 -23.46
C ASN A 274 -12.34 -5.21 -23.45
N PHE A 275 -11.75 -6.22 -24.06
CA PHE A 275 -10.28 -6.40 -24.09
C PHE A 275 -9.54 -5.19 -24.69
N ALA A 276 -10.06 -4.61 -25.77
CA ALA A 276 -9.44 -3.45 -26.41
C ALA A 276 -9.47 -2.22 -25.49
N ARG A 277 -10.57 -2.00 -24.74
CA ARG A 277 -10.67 -0.98 -23.70
C ARG A 277 -9.66 -1.25 -22.57
N GLY A 278 -9.60 -2.47 -22.07
CA GLY A 278 -8.67 -2.88 -21.02
C GLY A 278 -7.21 -2.51 -21.38
N LEU A 279 -6.77 -2.87 -22.58
CA LEU A 279 -5.43 -2.53 -23.08
C LEU A 279 -5.22 -1.03 -23.30
N ARG A 280 -6.21 -0.33 -23.88
CA ARG A 280 -6.10 1.11 -24.15
C ARG A 280 -5.99 1.90 -22.84
N VAL A 281 -6.88 1.63 -21.89
CA VAL A 281 -6.89 2.29 -20.58
C VAL A 281 -5.63 1.96 -19.80
N SER A 282 -5.19 0.70 -19.78
CA SER A 282 -3.97 0.32 -19.07
C SER A 282 -2.72 1.03 -19.59
N LYS A 283 -2.62 1.28 -20.88
CA LYS A 283 -1.51 2.03 -21.50
C LYS A 283 -1.57 3.53 -21.21
N ALA A 284 -2.77 4.07 -20.98
CA ALA A 284 -2.97 5.49 -20.72
C ALA A 284 -2.77 5.88 -19.25
N ILE A 285 -2.84 4.92 -18.32
CA ILE A 285 -2.66 5.17 -16.89
C ILE A 285 -1.17 5.31 -16.56
N ARG A 286 -0.83 6.35 -15.82
CA ARG A 286 0.52 6.62 -15.30
C ARG A 286 0.80 5.81 -14.04
N ALA A 287 0.98 4.49 -14.21
CA ALA A 287 1.35 3.58 -13.12
C ALA A 287 2.36 2.55 -13.63
N GLY A 288 3.30 2.17 -12.75
CA GLY A 288 4.29 1.13 -13.06
C GLY A 288 3.67 -0.25 -13.24
N MET A 289 2.53 -0.49 -12.60
CA MET A 289 1.82 -1.77 -12.60
C MET A 289 0.32 -1.54 -12.83
N VAL A 290 -0.25 -2.12 -13.88
CA VAL A 290 -1.70 -2.04 -14.15
C VAL A 290 -2.29 -3.44 -14.26
N PHE A 291 -3.21 -3.76 -13.35
CA PHE A 291 -3.94 -5.02 -13.34
C PHE A 291 -5.21 -4.90 -14.20
N ILE A 292 -5.50 -5.92 -15.01
CA ILE A 292 -6.73 -6.01 -15.80
C ILE A 292 -7.57 -7.17 -15.28
N ASN A 293 -8.81 -6.90 -14.87
CA ASN A 293 -9.76 -7.87 -14.31
C ASN A 293 -9.25 -8.69 -13.12
N THR A 294 -8.27 -8.16 -12.42
CA THR A 294 -7.73 -8.69 -11.17
C THR A 294 -7.13 -7.55 -10.35
N TYR A 295 -6.77 -7.78 -9.10
CA TYR A 295 -6.01 -6.81 -8.30
C TYR A 295 -5.14 -7.50 -7.25
N ARG A 296 -3.92 -6.97 -6.99
CA ARG A 296 -2.91 -7.48 -6.06
C ARG A 296 -2.40 -8.91 -6.35
N LEU A 297 -2.65 -9.44 -7.52
CA LEU A 297 -2.07 -10.70 -7.93
C LEU A 297 -0.65 -10.41 -8.43
N ILE A 298 0.33 -10.57 -7.55
CA ILE A 298 1.74 -10.40 -7.89
C ILE A 298 2.27 -11.79 -8.21
N SER A 299 2.69 -12.00 -9.45
CA SER A 299 3.45 -13.18 -9.85
C SER A 299 4.90 -12.99 -9.39
N PRO A 300 5.54 -14.01 -8.85
CA PRO A 300 6.97 -13.98 -8.52
C PRO A 300 7.84 -13.85 -9.75
#